data_19ce417a0e93eaff08c7d50623e5eaf9
#
_entry.id   19ce417a0e93eaff08c7d50623e5eaf9
#
_cell.length_a   1.000
_cell.length_b   1.000
_cell.length_c   1.000
_cell.angle_alpha   90.00
_cell.angle_beta   90.00
_cell.angle_gamma   90.00
#
_symmetry.space_group_name_H-M   'P 1'
#
loop_
_entity.id
_entity.type
_entity.pdbx_description
1 polymer ?
#
loop_
_entity_poly.entity_id
_entity_poly.type
_entity_poly.pdbx_seq_one_letter_code
_entity_poly.pdbx_strand_id
1 'polypeptide(L)'
;LVGSEMCIRDRDTHTVGHFADTFEELVTGQMRETIGAGEANAVEHYTAVIREKTAVLIASAGYLGAYHSGAPAEHAAALYRIGGAIGMIFQIVDDVIDIFSDPKDSGKTPGTDLREGVFTLPVLYALEEEGEVGDKLRELLTGPLHSDAEVERAIELLRQSGGRDKALKDINAYLRTVEEQLLSLIHIS
;
A
#
# COMPACT_ATOMS: atom_id res chain seq x y z
N LEU A 1 12.88 -11.37 11.97
CA LEU A 1 14.34 -11.47 11.78
C LEU A 1 14.92 -12.81 12.23
N VAL A 2 14.40 -13.45 13.30
CA VAL A 2 14.89 -14.76 13.78
C VAL A 2 14.70 -15.87 12.72
N GLY A 3 13.62 -15.82 11.93
CA GLY A 3 13.39 -16.78 10.85
C GLY A 3 14.40 -16.68 9.70
N SER A 4 14.81 -15.47 9.33
CA SER A 4 15.78 -15.26 8.24
C SER A 4 17.19 -15.75 8.61
N GLU A 5 17.60 -15.55 9.86
CA GLU A 5 18.90 -16.07 10.32
C GLU A 5 18.95 -17.60 10.34
N MET A 6 17.86 -18.27 10.70
CA MET A 6 17.76 -19.73 10.65
C MET A 6 17.89 -20.26 9.22
N CYS A 7 17.17 -19.67 8.26
CA CYS A 7 17.21 -20.10 6.86
C CYS A 7 18.59 -19.89 6.22
N ILE A 8 19.26 -18.78 6.50
CA ILE A 8 20.62 -18.52 6.03
C ILE A 8 21.62 -19.55 6.61
N ARG A 9 21.44 -19.93 7.86
CA ARG A 9 22.28 -20.93 8.53
C ARG A 9 22.12 -22.34 7.96
N ASP A 10 20.89 -22.71 7.56
CA ASP A 10 20.58 -24.03 7.01
C ASP A 10 20.93 -24.18 5.52
N ARG A 11 21.48 -23.13 4.88
CA ARG A 11 21.91 -23.10 3.47
C ARG A 11 20.82 -23.49 2.46
N ASP A 12 19.57 -23.20 2.77
CA ASP A 12 18.47 -23.31 1.79
C ASP A 12 18.62 -22.22 0.73
N THR A 13 19.18 -22.60 -0.41
CA THR A 13 19.45 -21.68 -1.53
C THR A 13 18.18 -21.05 -2.09
N HIS A 14 17.04 -21.75 -2.02
CA HIS A 14 15.75 -21.23 -2.46
C HIS A 14 15.29 -20.08 -1.57
N THR A 15 15.32 -20.27 -0.26
CA THR A 15 14.98 -19.23 0.70
C THR A 15 15.91 -18.02 0.60
N VAL A 16 17.22 -18.26 0.45
CA VAL A 16 18.19 -17.17 0.25
C VAL A 16 17.90 -16.38 -1.03
N GLY A 17 17.60 -17.07 -2.13
CA GLY A 17 17.19 -16.43 -3.38
C GLY A 17 15.94 -15.58 -3.21
N HIS A 18 14.89 -16.14 -2.60
CA HIS A 18 13.64 -15.42 -2.34
C HIS A 18 13.84 -14.17 -1.47
N PHE A 19 14.70 -14.23 -0.46
CA PHE A 19 15.07 -13.05 0.31
C PHE A 19 15.80 -12.00 -0.51
N ALA A 20 16.72 -12.42 -1.37
CA ALA A 20 17.46 -11.49 -2.25
C ALA A 20 16.49 -10.77 -3.20
N ASP A 21 15.57 -11.50 -3.83
CA ASP A 21 14.55 -10.94 -4.72
C ASP A 21 13.62 -9.96 -3.96
N THR A 22 13.15 -10.36 -2.78
CA THR A 22 12.31 -9.50 -1.93
C THR A 22 13.04 -8.22 -1.51
N PHE A 23 14.33 -8.31 -1.19
CA PHE A 23 15.15 -7.16 -0.83
C PHE A 23 15.39 -6.23 -2.03
N GLU A 24 15.61 -6.80 -3.22
CA GLU A 24 15.73 -6.03 -4.46
C GLU A 24 14.43 -5.22 -4.73
N GLU A 25 13.25 -5.85 -4.58
CA GLU A 25 11.96 -5.16 -4.72
C GLU A 25 11.81 -4.03 -3.70
N LEU A 26 12.16 -4.27 -2.43
CA LEU A 26 12.11 -3.23 -1.38
C LEU A 26 13.00 -2.03 -1.69
N VAL A 27 14.23 -2.28 -2.13
CA VAL A 27 15.17 -1.20 -2.51
C VAL A 27 14.64 -0.45 -3.73
N THR A 28 14.09 -1.18 -4.71
CA THR A 28 13.47 -0.58 -5.89
C THR A 28 12.30 0.31 -5.51
N GLY A 29 11.41 -0.13 -4.62
CA GLY A 29 10.30 0.66 -4.13
C GLY A 29 10.75 1.92 -3.38
N GLN A 30 11.78 1.81 -2.55
CA GLN A 30 12.36 2.97 -1.86
C GLN A 30 13.00 3.97 -2.84
N MET A 31 13.70 3.48 -3.86
CA MET A 31 14.26 4.34 -4.91
C MET A 31 13.16 5.02 -5.72
N ARG A 32 12.12 4.27 -6.11
CA ARG A 32 10.96 4.78 -6.85
C ARG A 32 10.26 5.91 -6.08
N GLU A 33 10.03 5.73 -4.79
CA GLU A 33 9.46 6.77 -3.91
C GLU A 33 10.35 8.02 -3.88
N THR A 34 11.66 7.85 -3.75
CA THR A 34 12.62 8.96 -3.66
C THR A 34 12.72 9.75 -4.98
N ILE A 35 12.66 9.07 -6.11
CA ILE A 35 12.74 9.69 -7.45
C ILE A 35 11.44 10.42 -7.78
N GLY A 36 10.30 9.91 -7.30
CA GLY A 36 8.97 10.44 -7.59
C GLY A 36 8.42 10.00 -8.94
N ALA A 37 7.16 10.36 -9.22
CA ALA A 37 6.44 9.94 -10.42
C ALA A 37 7.00 10.53 -11.74
N GLY A 38 7.64 11.70 -11.70
CA GLY A 38 8.05 12.40 -12.91
C GLY A 38 6.86 12.68 -13.84
N GLU A 39 6.95 12.22 -15.10
CA GLU A 39 5.87 12.32 -16.09
C GLU A 39 4.90 11.13 -16.07
N ALA A 40 5.13 10.12 -15.22
CA ALA A 40 4.26 8.95 -15.12
C ALA A 40 2.94 9.31 -14.41
N ASN A 41 1.92 8.44 -14.61
CA ASN A 41 0.67 8.58 -13.86
C ASN A 41 0.94 8.42 -12.34
N ALA A 42 0.52 9.40 -11.56
CA ALA A 42 0.82 9.47 -10.13
C ALA A 42 0.18 8.31 -9.33
N VAL A 43 -1.03 7.87 -9.71
CA VAL A 43 -1.73 6.74 -9.08
C VAL A 43 -1.01 5.43 -9.36
N GLU A 44 -0.59 5.19 -10.61
CA GLU A 44 0.18 3.99 -10.99
C GLU A 44 1.54 3.96 -10.29
N HIS A 45 2.22 5.11 -10.25
CA HIS A 45 3.48 5.25 -9.54
C HIS A 45 3.33 4.92 -8.05
N TYR A 46 2.37 5.55 -7.38
CA TYR A 46 2.09 5.33 -5.97
C TYR A 46 1.74 3.86 -5.68
N THR A 47 0.89 3.25 -6.51
CA THR A 47 0.53 1.83 -6.40
C THR A 47 1.74 0.91 -6.52
N ALA A 48 2.69 1.23 -7.42
CA ALA A 48 3.94 0.50 -7.54
C ALA A 48 4.80 0.65 -6.28
N VAL A 49 4.94 1.87 -5.75
CA VAL A 49 5.70 2.14 -4.52
C VAL A 49 5.18 1.32 -3.34
N ILE A 50 3.88 1.37 -3.04
CA ILE A 50 3.33 0.66 -1.88
C ILE A 50 3.39 -0.86 -2.05
N ARG A 51 3.29 -1.37 -3.27
CA ARG A 51 3.48 -2.79 -3.56
C ARG A 51 4.91 -3.23 -3.26
N GLU A 52 5.89 -2.53 -3.81
CA GLU A 52 7.30 -2.86 -3.68
C GLU A 52 7.84 -2.59 -2.25
N LYS A 53 7.35 -1.54 -1.56
CA LYS A 53 7.85 -1.13 -0.23
C LYS A 53 7.14 -1.85 0.94
N THR A 54 5.83 -2.13 0.80
CA THR A 54 5.01 -2.67 1.90
C THR A 54 4.48 -4.06 1.59
N ALA A 55 3.79 -4.24 0.46
CA ALA A 55 3.08 -5.47 0.18
C ALA A 55 3.99 -6.67 -0.05
N VAL A 56 5.15 -6.48 -0.68
CA VAL A 56 6.11 -7.56 -0.98
C VAL A 56 6.60 -8.27 0.28
N LEU A 57 6.81 -7.56 1.39
CA LEU A 57 7.24 -8.18 2.66
C LEU A 57 6.17 -9.10 3.25
N ILE A 58 4.91 -8.69 3.19
CA ILE A 58 3.78 -9.49 3.70
C ILE A 58 3.56 -10.69 2.78
N ALA A 59 3.68 -10.49 1.46
CA ALA A 59 3.65 -11.57 0.47
C ALA A 59 4.75 -12.61 0.73
N SER A 60 6.00 -12.13 0.90
CA SER A 60 7.14 -12.98 1.19
C SER A 60 6.98 -13.76 2.48
N ALA A 61 6.45 -13.15 3.53
CA ALA A 61 6.17 -13.83 4.80
C ALA A 61 5.15 -14.97 4.63
N GLY A 62 4.08 -14.75 3.88
CA GLY A 62 3.09 -15.78 3.55
C GLY A 62 3.68 -16.94 2.75
N TYR A 63 4.48 -16.62 1.73
CA TYR A 63 5.17 -17.60 0.92
C TYR A 63 6.12 -18.47 1.73
N LEU A 64 7.03 -17.85 2.47
CA LEU A 64 8.04 -18.57 3.25
C LEU A 64 7.44 -19.39 4.40
N GLY A 65 6.36 -18.89 5.01
CA GLY A 65 5.60 -19.65 6.00
C GLY A 65 5.06 -20.96 5.44
N ALA A 66 4.47 -20.93 4.26
CA ALA A 66 3.99 -22.12 3.56
C ALA A 66 5.13 -23.04 3.12
N TYR A 67 6.14 -22.47 2.48
CA TYR A 67 7.30 -23.22 1.98
C TYR A 67 7.98 -24.01 3.10
N HIS A 68 8.30 -23.38 4.22
CA HIS A 68 8.96 -24.04 5.34
C HIS A 68 8.05 -24.97 6.15
N SER A 69 6.74 -24.87 6.02
CA SER A 69 5.80 -25.84 6.59
C SER A 69 5.67 -27.11 5.74
N GLY A 70 6.30 -27.16 4.56
CA GLY A 70 6.19 -28.27 3.63
C GLY A 70 4.89 -28.27 2.82
N ALA A 71 4.20 -27.14 2.74
CA ALA A 71 3.00 -27.02 1.96
C ALA A 71 3.30 -27.14 0.44
N PRO A 72 2.33 -27.61 -0.38
CA PRO A 72 2.46 -27.63 -1.83
C PRO A 72 2.82 -26.27 -2.40
N ALA A 73 3.58 -26.24 -3.52
CA ALA A 73 4.02 -24.98 -4.14
C ALA A 73 2.85 -24.04 -4.52
N GLU A 74 1.72 -24.59 -4.91
CA GLU A 74 0.50 -23.87 -5.22
C GLU A 74 -0.09 -23.15 -3.99
N HIS A 75 0.00 -23.76 -2.79
CA HIS A 75 -0.42 -23.13 -1.54
C HIS A 75 0.54 -21.98 -1.17
N ALA A 76 1.85 -22.18 -1.33
CA ALA A 76 2.83 -21.12 -1.11
C ALA A 76 2.58 -19.93 -2.06
N ALA A 77 2.31 -20.20 -3.34
CA ALA A 77 1.97 -19.16 -4.32
C ALA A 77 0.64 -18.44 -3.99
N ALA A 78 -0.37 -19.16 -3.51
CA ALA A 78 -1.64 -18.56 -3.08
C ALA A 78 -1.43 -17.64 -1.86
N LEU A 79 -0.66 -18.09 -0.85
CA LEU A 79 -0.35 -17.30 0.33
C LEU A 79 0.54 -16.08 0.01
N TYR A 80 1.41 -16.17 -1.00
CA TYR A 80 2.11 -14.99 -1.53
C TYR A 80 1.13 -13.95 -2.06
N ARG A 81 0.17 -14.35 -2.90
CA ARG A 81 -0.85 -13.44 -3.46
C ARG A 81 -1.76 -12.85 -2.38
N ILE A 82 -2.18 -13.67 -1.42
CA ILE A 82 -2.97 -13.22 -0.25
C ILE A 82 -2.19 -12.17 0.54
N GLY A 83 -0.94 -12.48 0.89
CA GLY A 83 -0.07 -11.56 1.62
C GLY A 83 0.15 -10.24 0.89
N GLY A 84 0.36 -10.28 -0.43
CA GLY A 84 0.48 -9.09 -1.27
C GLY A 84 -0.79 -8.24 -1.25
N ALA A 85 -1.96 -8.87 -1.43
CA ALA A 85 -3.25 -8.17 -1.38
C ALA A 85 -3.52 -7.55 0.02
N ILE A 86 -3.22 -8.28 1.09
CA ILE A 86 -3.33 -7.75 2.47
C ILE A 86 -2.40 -6.56 2.68
N GLY A 87 -1.18 -6.61 2.16
CA GLY A 87 -0.22 -5.50 2.25
C GLY A 87 -0.70 -4.24 1.53
N MET A 88 -1.29 -4.40 0.35
CA MET A 88 -1.93 -3.28 -0.38
C MET A 88 -3.10 -2.70 0.42
N ILE A 89 -4.00 -3.55 0.92
CA ILE A 89 -5.13 -3.12 1.76
C ILE A 89 -4.63 -2.37 2.99
N PHE A 90 -3.63 -2.90 3.68
CA PHE A 90 -3.07 -2.29 4.88
C PHE A 90 -2.61 -0.85 4.62
N GLN A 91 -1.83 -0.64 3.54
CA GLN A 91 -1.33 0.69 3.21
C GLN A 91 -2.44 1.65 2.81
N ILE A 92 -3.36 1.22 1.92
CA ILE A 92 -4.46 2.08 1.47
C ILE A 92 -5.41 2.44 2.63
N VAL A 93 -5.63 1.53 3.57
CA VAL A 93 -6.43 1.80 4.78
C VAL A 93 -5.72 2.82 5.67
N ASP A 94 -4.40 2.72 5.87
CA ASP A 94 -3.64 3.70 6.66
C ASP A 94 -3.74 5.10 6.04
N ASP A 95 -3.62 5.22 4.72
CA ASP A 95 -3.81 6.46 3.96
C ASP A 95 -5.22 7.07 4.15
N VAL A 96 -6.25 6.22 4.10
CA VAL A 96 -7.64 6.66 4.33
C VAL A 96 -7.84 7.13 5.77
N ILE A 97 -7.25 6.43 6.73
CA ILE A 97 -7.34 6.79 8.16
C ILE A 97 -6.66 8.13 8.42
N ASP A 98 -5.49 8.39 7.83
CA ASP A 98 -4.76 9.66 8.04
C ASP A 98 -5.61 10.89 7.68
N ILE A 99 -6.47 10.77 6.65
CA ILE A 99 -7.24 11.90 6.13
C ILE A 99 -8.66 11.95 6.72
N PHE A 100 -9.33 10.80 6.84
CA PHE A 100 -10.79 10.75 7.04
C PHE A 100 -11.24 10.29 8.42
N SER A 101 -10.32 9.80 9.27
CA SER A 101 -10.68 9.38 10.63
C SER A 101 -10.93 10.55 11.57
N ASP A 102 -11.71 10.29 12.62
CA ASP A 102 -11.79 11.22 13.75
C ASP A 102 -10.51 11.07 14.61
N PRO A 103 -9.86 12.18 15.00
CA PRO A 103 -8.70 12.14 15.89
C PRO A 103 -8.93 11.38 17.21
N LYS A 104 -10.18 11.35 17.67
CA LYS A 104 -10.57 10.63 18.89
C LYS A 104 -10.53 9.11 18.71
N ASP A 105 -10.78 8.64 17.50
CA ASP A 105 -10.83 7.21 17.18
C ASP A 105 -9.45 6.69 16.75
N SER A 106 -8.73 7.46 15.95
CA SER A 106 -7.40 7.06 15.44
C SER A 106 -6.23 7.34 16.38
N GLY A 107 -6.39 8.30 17.30
CA GLY A 107 -5.29 8.79 18.14
C GLY A 107 -4.19 9.53 17.37
N LYS A 108 -4.35 9.73 16.05
CA LYS A 108 -3.41 10.43 15.16
C LYS A 108 -3.91 11.84 14.87
N THR A 109 -3.01 12.77 14.59
CA THR A 109 -3.35 14.09 14.05
C THR A 109 -3.67 13.91 12.57
N PRO A 110 -4.87 14.27 12.08
CA PRO A 110 -5.23 14.10 10.68
C PRO A 110 -4.34 14.92 9.73
N GLY A 111 -4.08 14.35 8.54
CA GLY A 111 -3.35 15.03 7.49
C GLY A 111 -1.85 15.12 7.73
N THR A 112 -1.25 14.15 8.41
CA THR A 112 0.21 14.05 8.59
C THR A 112 0.92 14.01 7.25
N ASP A 113 0.43 13.16 6.32
CA ASP A 113 1.01 13.04 4.99
C ASP A 113 0.91 14.36 4.19
N LEU A 114 -0.20 15.12 4.34
CA LEU A 114 -0.37 16.42 3.70
C LEU A 114 0.65 17.45 4.22
N ARG A 115 1.00 17.38 5.50
CA ARG A 115 2.02 18.24 6.10
C ARG A 115 3.42 17.95 5.57
N GLU A 116 3.68 16.69 5.25
CA GLU A 116 4.95 16.23 4.66
C GLU A 116 5.00 16.41 3.14
N GLY A 117 3.86 16.75 2.51
CA GLY A 117 3.72 16.86 1.06
C GLY A 117 3.68 15.52 0.35
N VAL A 118 3.32 14.46 1.09
CA VAL A 118 3.11 13.11 0.56
C VAL A 118 1.66 12.98 0.15
N PHE A 119 1.42 12.78 -1.14
CA PHE A 119 0.06 12.61 -1.67
C PHE A 119 -0.24 11.13 -1.84
N THR A 120 -1.06 10.61 -0.94
CA THR A 120 -1.46 9.21 -0.88
C THR A 120 -2.65 8.92 -1.80
N LEU A 121 -3.03 7.66 -1.95
CA LEU A 121 -3.99 7.23 -2.97
C LEU A 121 -5.31 8.02 -3.00
N PRO A 122 -5.98 8.29 -1.88
CA PRO A 122 -7.21 9.09 -1.88
C PRO A 122 -6.99 10.52 -2.39
N VAL A 123 -5.84 11.12 -2.08
CA VAL A 123 -5.48 12.47 -2.52
C VAL A 123 -5.22 12.47 -4.02
N LEU A 124 -4.44 11.51 -4.52
CA LEU A 124 -4.13 11.40 -5.96
C LEU A 124 -5.40 11.25 -6.79
N TYR A 125 -6.35 10.42 -6.36
CA TYR A 125 -7.64 10.31 -7.03
C TYR A 125 -8.47 11.59 -7.01
N ALA A 126 -8.41 12.35 -5.92
CA ALA A 126 -9.09 13.63 -5.83
C ALA A 126 -8.45 14.70 -6.74
N LEU A 127 -7.13 14.67 -6.91
CA LEU A 127 -6.40 15.57 -7.82
C LEU A 127 -6.69 15.28 -9.30
N GLU A 128 -7.04 14.05 -9.66
CA GLU A 128 -7.48 13.68 -11.01
C GLU A 128 -8.94 14.07 -11.32
N GLU A 129 -9.68 14.52 -10.31
CA GLU A 129 -11.10 14.84 -10.46
C GLU A 129 -11.30 16.15 -11.22
N GLU A 130 -12.22 16.15 -12.19
CA GLU A 130 -12.61 17.36 -12.90
C GLU A 130 -13.62 18.16 -12.08
N GLY A 131 -13.58 19.48 -12.19
CA GLY A 131 -14.52 20.37 -11.54
C GLY A 131 -13.95 21.15 -10.36
N GLU A 132 -14.81 21.94 -9.72
CA GLU A 132 -14.42 22.98 -8.76
C GLU A 132 -13.65 22.42 -7.54
N VAL A 133 -13.99 21.22 -7.06
CA VAL A 133 -13.29 20.60 -5.93
C VAL A 133 -11.88 20.18 -6.33
N GLY A 134 -11.73 19.49 -7.46
CA GLY A 134 -10.42 19.08 -7.98
C GLY A 134 -9.53 20.28 -8.30
N ASP A 135 -10.09 21.34 -8.90
CA ASP A 135 -9.36 22.58 -9.20
C ASP A 135 -8.80 23.22 -7.91
N LYS A 136 -9.64 23.36 -6.88
CA LYS A 136 -9.24 23.90 -5.58
C LYS A 136 -8.18 23.04 -4.89
N LEU A 137 -8.28 21.70 -5.00
CA LEU A 137 -7.27 20.80 -4.47
C LEU A 137 -5.94 20.97 -5.19
N ARG A 138 -5.93 21.06 -6.52
CA ARG A 138 -4.71 21.29 -7.31
C ARG A 138 -4.04 22.64 -7.01
N GLU A 139 -4.83 23.69 -6.73
CA GLU A 139 -4.31 24.98 -6.31
C GLU A 139 -3.69 24.94 -4.91
N LEU A 140 -4.29 24.16 -3.98
CA LEU A 140 -3.85 24.09 -2.59
C LEU A 140 -2.68 23.10 -2.39
N LEU A 141 -2.74 21.94 -3.04
CA LEU A 141 -1.81 20.82 -2.85
C LEU A 141 -0.66 20.87 -3.85
N THR A 142 0.16 21.90 -3.75
CA THR A 142 1.36 22.08 -4.58
C THR A 142 2.64 21.59 -3.91
N GLY A 143 2.56 21.16 -2.66
CA GLY A 143 3.65 20.69 -1.83
C GLY A 143 3.21 20.54 -0.36
N PRO A 144 4.15 20.48 0.60
CA PRO A 144 3.87 20.37 2.02
C PRO A 144 2.97 21.50 2.53
N LEU A 145 1.96 21.16 3.33
CA LEU A 145 1.09 22.15 3.99
C LEU A 145 1.66 22.52 5.37
N HIS A 146 1.88 23.80 5.60
CA HIS A 146 2.59 24.28 6.79
C HIS A 146 1.67 24.82 7.89
N SER A 147 0.41 25.13 7.59
CA SER A 147 -0.54 25.65 8.57
C SER A 147 -1.70 24.68 8.82
N ASP A 148 -2.23 24.68 10.04
CA ASP A 148 -3.40 23.89 10.40
C ASP A 148 -4.61 24.27 9.56
N ALA A 149 -4.79 25.54 9.23
CA ALA A 149 -5.88 26.03 8.41
C ALA A 149 -5.82 25.47 6.96
N GLU A 150 -4.63 25.34 6.38
CA GLU A 150 -4.46 24.72 5.04
C GLU A 150 -4.79 23.23 5.10
N VAL A 151 -4.33 22.51 6.12
CA VAL A 151 -4.63 21.08 6.31
C VAL A 151 -6.13 20.85 6.51
N GLU A 152 -6.77 21.61 7.39
CA GLU A 152 -8.22 21.54 7.60
C GLU A 152 -8.99 21.80 6.30
N ARG A 153 -8.56 22.81 5.54
CA ARG A 153 -9.16 23.15 4.25
C ARG A 153 -8.98 22.02 3.23
N ALA A 154 -7.80 21.41 3.15
CA ALA A 154 -7.54 20.27 2.27
C ALA A 154 -8.41 19.07 2.64
N ILE A 155 -8.48 18.72 3.93
CA ILE A 155 -9.33 17.62 4.42
C ILE A 155 -10.81 17.86 4.10
N GLU A 156 -11.30 19.09 4.26
CA GLU A 156 -12.67 19.44 3.91
C GLU A 156 -12.97 19.25 2.42
N LEU A 157 -12.06 19.66 1.54
CA LEU A 157 -12.17 19.44 0.09
C LEU A 157 -12.06 17.96 -0.27
N LEU A 158 -11.16 17.21 0.36
CA LEU A 158 -11.01 15.78 0.15
C LEU A 158 -12.27 15.00 0.58
N ARG A 159 -12.95 15.43 1.64
CA ARG A 159 -14.24 14.86 2.04
C ARG A 159 -15.38 15.11 1.04
N GLN A 160 -15.29 16.18 0.24
CA GLN A 160 -16.25 16.51 -0.82
C GLN A 160 -15.92 15.80 -2.14
N SER A 161 -14.68 15.30 -2.30
CA SER A 161 -14.22 14.61 -3.51
C SER A 161 -14.63 13.13 -3.53
N GLY A 162 -14.50 12.50 -4.68
CA GLY A 162 -14.65 11.06 -4.88
C GLY A 162 -13.39 10.24 -4.56
N GLY A 163 -12.31 10.86 -4.09
CA GLY A 163 -11.03 10.20 -3.86
C GLY A 163 -11.10 9.05 -2.87
N ARG A 164 -11.82 9.24 -1.75
CA ARG A 164 -12.07 8.20 -0.76
C ARG A 164 -12.79 6.99 -1.36
N ASP A 165 -13.85 7.23 -2.11
CA ASP A 165 -14.68 6.16 -2.67
C ASP A 165 -13.90 5.34 -3.71
N LYS A 166 -13.01 5.98 -4.48
CA LYS A 166 -12.11 5.28 -5.41
C LYS A 166 -11.11 4.41 -4.65
N ALA A 167 -10.48 4.93 -3.61
CA ALA A 167 -9.56 4.14 -2.76
C ALA A 167 -10.26 2.93 -2.11
N LEU A 168 -11.51 3.10 -1.63
CA LEU A 168 -12.32 1.99 -1.09
C LEU A 168 -12.67 0.95 -2.15
N LYS A 169 -12.84 1.34 -3.42
CA LYS A 169 -13.03 0.37 -4.53
C LYS A 169 -11.79 -0.48 -4.76
N ASP A 170 -10.59 0.10 -4.64
CA ASP A 170 -9.35 -0.64 -4.75
C ASP A 170 -9.18 -1.62 -3.59
N ILE A 171 -9.46 -1.20 -2.36
CA ILE A 171 -9.50 -2.11 -1.20
C ILE A 171 -10.43 -3.30 -1.48
N ASN A 172 -11.65 -3.04 -1.98
CA ASN A 172 -12.59 -4.11 -2.30
C ASN A 172 -12.10 -5.02 -3.45
N ALA A 173 -11.33 -4.50 -4.39
CA ALA A 173 -10.71 -5.32 -5.45
C ALA A 173 -9.65 -6.26 -4.86
N TYR A 174 -8.80 -5.78 -3.96
CA TYR A 174 -7.83 -6.62 -3.25
C TYR A 174 -8.50 -7.64 -2.31
N LEU A 175 -9.59 -7.28 -1.63
CA LEU A 175 -10.37 -8.23 -0.83
C LEU A 175 -10.92 -9.37 -1.68
N ARG A 176 -11.43 -9.09 -2.87
CA ARG A 176 -11.86 -10.16 -3.80
C ARG A 176 -10.71 -11.09 -4.18
N THR A 177 -9.51 -10.53 -4.40
CA THR A 177 -8.32 -11.36 -4.65
C THR A 177 -8.03 -12.30 -3.47
N VAL A 178 -8.13 -11.81 -2.24
CA VAL A 178 -7.96 -12.65 -1.04
C VAL A 178 -9.01 -13.76 -0.99
N GLU A 179 -10.28 -13.43 -1.21
CA GLU A 179 -11.39 -14.40 -1.20
C GLU A 179 -11.20 -15.49 -2.26
N GLU A 180 -10.86 -15.12 -3.48
CA GLU A 180 -10.60 -16.05 -4.59
C GLU A 180 -9.45 -17.01 -4.27
N GLN A 181 -8.35 -16.49 -3.72
CA GLN A 181 -7.21 -17.31 -3.33
C GLN A 181 -7.53 -18.25 -2.16
N LEU A 182 -8.30 -17.81 -1.17
CA LEU A 182 -8.76 -18.65 -0.07
C LEU A 182 -9.68 -19.79 -0.56
N LEU A 183 -10.62 -19.48 -1.45
CA LEU A 183 -11.49 -20.50 -2.06
C LEU A 183 -10.67 -21.52 -2.86
N SER A 184 -9.65 -21.07 -3.60
CA SER A 184 -8.72 -21.95 -4.30
C SER A 184 -8.03 -22.94 -3.34
N LEU A 185 -7.53 -22.45 -2.19
CA LEU A 185 -6.88 -23.31 -1.19
C LEU A 185 -7.81 -24.37 -0.58
N ILE A 186 -9.10 -24.07 -0.42
CA ILE A 186 -10.10 -25.00 0.11
C ILE A 186 -10.43 -26.10 -0.92
N HIS A 187 -10.40 -25.79 -2.22
CA HIS A 187 -10.74 -26.75 -3.29
C HIS A 187 -9.57 -27.64 -3.73
N ILE A 188 -8.34 -27.31 -3.36
CA ILE A 188 -7.12 -28.09 -3.68
C ILE A 188 -6.85 -29.16 -2.60
N SER A 189 -7.52 -29.11 -1.46
CA SER A 189 -7.44 -30.09 -0.38
C SER A 189 -8.52 -31.17 -0.56
#